data_2f926a73a2f50b3ffc2d34431d234278
#
_entry.id   2f926a73a2f50b3ffc2d34431d234278
#
_cell.length_a   1.000
_cell.length_b   1.000
_cell.length_c   1.000
_cell.angle_alpha   90.00
_cell.angle_beta   90.00
_cell.angle_gamma   90.00
#
_symmetry.space_group_name_H-M   'P 1'
#
loop_
_entity.id
_entity.type
_entity.pdbx_description
1 polymer ?
#
loop_
_entity_poly.entity_id
_entity_poly.type
_entity_poly.pdbx_seq_one_letter_code
_entity_poly.pdbx_strand_id
1 'polypeptide(L)'
;MTSDTDLEVTESNAEEAPATGSQLPHHGFFHRLYTGTGAFEVVGRRKMWYIVSAVIIGIAIGAMLLRGFSFGIDFEGGTKVSMPRGEVSVEQVETVFSDTIGVEPESVVIVGSGASATVQIRSETLDNEQTSALREALFEAFQPVGADGQPSPLAISDSAVSETWGGQITQKALIALLVFVVIVTVYITFRYERYMAIAAMATMFFDLIVTAGIYALVGFEVTPATVIGLLTILGFSLYDTVIVFDKVEENTEGFEHTTRRTYAEHANLAVNQTFMRSINTSVISVLPILALIIVAVWLLGVGTLKDLALVQLVGVIVGTYSSIFFATPLLVSLRERTEKVRNHTRRVMRKRDRVAGNNVADESSDADSSTSDTAVAATESRAAAEPTAAVGSKPAPGARPTRPSRPTARRTGRPSGKQNPRP
;
A
#
# COMPACT_ATOMS: atom_id res chain seq x y z
N MET A 1 -28.41 45.71 -43.44
CA MET A 1 -27.55 46.72 -42.87
C MET A 1 -26.61 45.97 -41.94
N THR A 2 -25.65 45.26 -42.42
CA THR A 2 -24.25 45.47 -42.76
C THR A 2 -23.50 46.33 -41.69
N SER A 3 -22.61 45.67 -41.02
CA SER A 3 -21.32 46.21 -40.60
C SER A 3 -20.36 45.07 -40.30
N ASP A 4 -19.49 44.82 -41.25
CA ASP A 4 -18.22 44.15 -41.11
C ASP A 4 -17.31 44.95 -40.19
N THR A 5 -16.59 44.27 -39.33
CA THR A 5 -15.42 44.87 -38.66
C THR A 5 -14.27 43.90 -38.76
N ASP A 6 -13.36 44.26 -39.64
CA ASP A 6 -12.06 43.60 -39.86
C ASP A 6 -11.24 43.59 -38.57
N LEU A 7 -10.68 42.42 -38.24
CA LEU A 7 -9.63 42.27 -37.23
C LEU A 7 -8.30 42.11 -37.94
N GLU A 8 -7.53 43.20 -37.91
CA GLU A 8 -6.12 43.24 -38.33
C GLU A 8 -5.30 42.25 -37.48
N VAL A 9 -4.63 41.33 -38.18
CA VAL A 9 -3.60 40.46 -37.62
C VAL A 9 -2.30 41.26 -37.57
N THR A 10 -1.90 41.65 -36.38
CA THR A 10 -0.58 42.22 -36.11
C THR A 10 0.41 41.11 -35.96
N GLU A 11 1.23 40.86 -36.96
CA GLU A 11 2.45 40.05 -36.87
C GLU A 11 3.45 40.74 -35.92
N SER A 12 3.63 40.19 -34.72
CA SER A 12 4.68 40.59 -33.81
C SER A 12 5.91 39.72 -34.09
N ASN A 13 6.94 40.33 -34.65
CA ASN A 13 8.30 39.77 -34.73
C ASN A 13 8.79 39.38 -33.31
N ALA A 14 8.85 38.07 -33.04
CA ALA A 14 9.53 37.53 -31.89
C ALA A 14 11.03 37.39 -32.22
N GLU A 15 11.80 38.30 -31.67
CA GLU A 15 13.26 38.32 -31.62
C GLU A 15 13.76 37.05 -30.90
N GLU A 16 14.51 36.21 -31.58
CA GLU A 16 15.17 35.01 -31.04
C GLU A 16 16.20 35.42 -29.96
N ALA A 17 15.87 35.20 -28.71
CA ALA A 17 16.83 35.24 -27.59
C ALA A 17 17.64 33.93 -27.57
N PRO A 18 18.96 33.98 -27.27
CA PRO A 18 19.83 32.82 -27.33
C PRO A 18 19.47 31.82 -26.21
N ALA A 19 19.40 30.54 -26.55
CA ALA A 19 19.13 29.43 -25.68
C ALA A 19 20.19 29.29 -24.56
N THR A 20 19.95 29.94 -23.46
CA THR A 20 20.66 29.69 -22.19
C THR A 20 20.14 28.37 -21.63
N GLY A 21 21.07 27.47 -21.28
CA GLY A 21 20.80 26.08 -20.91
C GLY A 21 19.56 25.87 -20.04
N SER A 22 18.64 25.06 -20.52
CA SER A 22 17.42 24.69 -19.83
C SER A 22 17.74 23.91 -18.58
N GLN A 23 17.88 24.58 -17.46
CA GLN A 23 17.73 23.96 -16.15
C GLN A 23 16.28 23.47 -16.08
N LEU A 24 16.10 22.14 -16.12
CA LEU A 24 14.80 21.53 -15.87
C LEU A 24 14.25 22.06 -14.54
N PRO A 25 13.01 22.56 -14.50
CA PRO A 25 12.44 23.11 -13.29
C PRO A 25 12.50 22.08 -12.18
N HIS A 26 13.10 22.43 -11.06
CA HIS A 26 13.08 21.62 -9.84
C HIS A 26 11.63 21.60 -9.31
N HIS A 27 10.88 20.60 -9.77
CA HIS A 27 9.53 20.39 -9.29
C HIS A 27 9.56 20.12 -7.77
N GLY A 28 8.71 20.85 -7.02
CA GLY A 28 8.57 20.67 -5.57
C GLY A 28 8.22 19.23 -5.20
N PHE A 29 8.53 18.83 -3.96
CA PHE A 29 8.32 17.48 -3.44
C PHE A 29 6.92 16.93 -3.74
N PHE A 30 5.86 17.73 -3.49
CA PHE A 30 4.47 17.32 -3.76
C PHE A 30 4.16 17.10 -5.24
N HIS A 31 4.75 17.90 -6.13
CA HIS A 31 4.57 17.71 -7.57
C HIS A 31 5.26 16.42 -8.05
N ARG A 32 6.45 16.10 -7.54
CA ARG A 32 7.17 14.85 -7.83
C ARG A 32 6.43 13.63 -7.26
N LEU A 33 5.76 13.79 -6.12
CA LEU A 33 4.93 12.76 -5.51
C LEU A 33 3.69 12.48 -6.37
N TYR A 34 3.01 13.53 -6.83
CA TYR A 34 1.81 13.40 -7.66
C TYR A 34 2.11 12.87 -9.08
N THR A 35 3.24 13.25 -9.65
CA THR A 35 3.66 12.80 -11.00
C THR A 35 4.38 11.45 -11.01
N GLY A 36 4.67 10.85 -9.84
CA GLY A 36 5.34 9.55 -9.74
C GLY A 36 6.80 9.54 -10.23
N THR A 37 7.43 10.72 -10.35
CA THR A 37 8.77 10.87 -10.96
C THR A 37 9.93 10.61 -9.99
N GLY A 38 9.70 9.92 -8.85
CA GLY A 38 10.76 9.50 -7.93
C GLY A 38 10.90 10.39 -6.69
N ALA A 39 9.82 10.54 -5.90
CA ALA A 39 9.85 11.27 -4.63
C ALA A 39 10.51 10.46 -3.49
N PHE A 40 10.37 9.13 -3.51
CA PHE A 40 10.85 8.25 -2.45
C PHE A 40 11.81 7.17 -2.95
N GLU A 41 12.88 6.95 -2.21
CA GLU A 41 13.79 5.81 -2.38
C GLU A 41 13.41 4.68 -1.41
N VAL A 42 12.33 3.97 -1.72
CA VAL A 42 11.86 2.84 -0.90
C VAL A 42 12.83 1.66 -1.02
N VAL A 43 13.11 1.25 -2.26
CA VAL A 43 13.97 0.09 -2.54
C VAL A 43 15.43 0.36 -2.18
N GLY A 44 15.92 1.59 -2.39
CA GLY A 44 17.29 1.99 -2.02
C GLY A 44 17.53 1.93 -0.50
N ARG A 45 16.52 2.25 0.30
CA ARG A 45 16.57 2.21 1.77
C ARG A 45 15.99 0.94 2.38
N ARG A 46 15.95 -0.17 1.64
CA ARG A 46 15.33 -1.44 2.07
C ARG A 46 15.81 -1.96 3.43
N LYS A 47 17.08 -1.75 3.79
CA LYS A 47 17.60 -2.15 5.11
C LYS A 47 16.88 -1.44 6.25
N MET A 48 16.60 -0.15 6.10
CA MET A 48 15.84 0.63 7.08
C MET A 48 14.41 0.07 7.20
N TRP A 49 13.74 -0.18 6.09
CA TRP A 49 12.37 -0.71 6.11
C TRP A 49 12.28 -2.11 6.69
N TYR A 50 13.29 -2.98 6.46
CA TYR A 50 13.35 -4.29 7.11
C TYR A 50 13.56 -4.18 8.61
N ILE A 51 14.38 -3.24 9.10
CA ILE A 51 14.55 -3.01 10.53
C ILE A 51 13.24 -2.53 11.14
N VAL A 52 12.57 -1.55 10.52
CA VAL A 52 11.26 -1.05 10.99
C VAL A 52 10.23 -2.19 11.02
N SER A 53 10.11 -2.97 9.95
CA SER A 53 9.20 -4.11 9.89
C SER A 53 9.53 -5.19 10.92
N ALA A 54 10.80 -5.48 11.15
CA ALA A 54 11.24 -6.44 12.16
C ALA A 54 10.93 -5.97 13.59
N VAL A 55 11.09 -4.68 13.86
CA VAL A 55 10.70 -4.07 15.15
C VAL A 55 9.18 -4.17 15.35
N ILE A 56 8.38 -3.84 14.32
CA ILE A 56 6.92 -3.94 14.37
C ILE A 56 6.50 -5.40 14.66
N ILE A 57 7.05 -6.38 13.92
CA ILE A 57 6.80 -7.80 14.18
C ILE A 57 7.24 -8.21 15.59
N GLY A 58 8.40 -7.76 16.03
CA GLY A 58 8.93 -8.06 17.36
C GLY A 58 8.01 -7.55 18.47
N ILE A 59 7.49 -6.32 18.34
CA ILE A 59 6.51 -5.74 19.28
C ILE A 59 5.20 -6.53 19.20
N ALA A 60 4.72 -6.87 18.01
CA ALA A 60 3.49 -7.63 17.82
C ALA A 60 3.56 -9.01 18.47
N ILE A 61 4.63 -9.78 18.22
CA ILE A 61 4.84 -11.09 18.83
C ILE A 61 5.04 -10.94 20.36
N GLY A 62 5.82 -9.96 20.80
CA GLY A 62 6.01 -9.67 22.22
C GLY A 62 4.68 -9.39 22.94
N ALA A 63 3.80 -8.59 22.34
CA ALA A 63 2.48 -8.30 22.86
C ALA A 63 1.60 -9.57 22.97
N MET A 64 1.60 -10.40 21.91
CA MET A 64 0.85 -11.66 21.93
C MET A 64 1.34 -12.64 23.01
N LEU A 65 2.67 -12.71 23.24
CA LEU A 65 3.23 -13.62 24.24
C LEU A 65 3.08 -13.13 25.67
N LEU A 66 3.16 -11.82 25.91
CA LEU A 66 3.14 -11.23 27.27
C LEU A 66 1.72 -10.95 27.75
N ARG A 67 0.84 -10.51 26.85
CA ARG A 67 -0.51 -10.08 27.22
C ARG A 67 -1.59 -11.08 26.80
N GLY A 68 -1.34 -11.86 25.74
CA GLY A 68 -2.32 -12.78 25.17
C GLY A 68 -3.44 -12.05 24.41
N PHE A 69 -4.50 -12.77 24.11
CA PHE A 69 -5.70 -12.26 23.46
C PHE A 69 -6.87 -12.22 24.42
N SER A 70 -7.71 -11.20 24.31
CA SER A 70 -9.01 -11.14 24.98
C SER A 70 -10.06 -11.66 24.00
N PHE A 71 -10.52 -12.89 24.18
CA PHE A 71 -11.56 -13.46 23.32
C PHE A 71 -12.94 -13.04 23.81
N GLY A 72 -13.88 -12.80 22.88
CA GLY A 72 -15.27 -12.53 23.21
C GLY A 72 -16.02 -13.78 23.67
N ILE A 73 -17.18 -13.59 24.32
CA ILE A 73 -18.05 -14.69 24.75
C ILE A 73 -18.46 -15.62 23.61
N ASP A 74 -18.43 -15.13 22.38
CA ASP A 74 -18.71 -15.92 21.18
C ASP A 74 -17.70 -17.05 20.96
N PHE A 75 -16.47 -16.92 21.49
CA PHE A 75 -15.38 -17.90 21.35
C PHE A 75 -15.13 -18.70 22.61
N GLU A 76 -15.14 -18.06 23.77
CA GLU A 76 -14.86 -18.73 25.05
C GLU A 76 -16.14 -19.23 25.75
N GLY A 77 -17.28 -18.71 25.37
CA GLY A 77 -18.51 -18.83 26.10
C GLY A 77 -18.63 -17.70 27.13
N GLY A 78 -19.68 -17.73 27.93
CA GLY A 78 -19.92 -16.75 28.98
C GLY A 78 -21.22 -15.97 28.80
N THR A 79 -21.45 -15.03 29.70
CA THR A 79 -22.63 -14.16 29.71
C THR A 79 -22.19 -12.71 29.56
N LYS A 80 -22.88 -11.99 28.68
CA LYS A 80 -22.71 -10.55 28.47
C LYS A 80 -24.00 -9.85 28.79
N VAL A 81 -23.94 -8.94 29.77
CA VAL A 81 -25.06 -8.09 30.15
C VAL A 81 -24.77 -6.67 29.71
N SER A 82 -25.75 -6.01 29.08
CA SER A 82 -25.60 -4.64 28.61
C SER A 82 -26.75 -3.78 29.08
N MET A 83 -26.44 -2.57 29.56
CA MET A 83 -27.45 -1.59 30.00
C MET A 83 -27.07 -0.18 29.60
N PRO A 84 -28.01 0.77 29.41
CA PRO A 84 -27.72 2.18 29.25
C PRO A 84 -26.84 2.68 30.41
N ARG A 85 -25.79 3.45 30.10
CA ARG A 85 -24.83 3.89 31.12
C ARG A 85 -25.42 4.86 32.14
N GLY A 86 -26.27 5.80 31.68
CA GLY A 86 -26.68 6.91 32.56
C GLY A 86 -25.46 7.65 33.14
N GLU A 87 -25.44 7.85 34.46
CA GLU A 87 -24.34 8.46 35.24
C GLU A 87 -23.48 7.42 35.98
N VAL A 88 -23.59 6.15 35.60
CA VAL A 88 -22.99 5.03 36.35
C VAL A 88 -21.49 4.89 36.02
N SER A 89 -20.66 4.65 37.04
CA SER A 89 -19.25 4.33 36.91
C SER A 89 -19.01 2.82 36.82
N VAL A 90 -17.85 2.45 36.24
CA VAL A 90 -17.44 1.04 36.07
C VAL A 90 -17.35 0.36 37.45
N GLU A 91 -16.74 1.02 38.42
CA GLU A 91 -16.52 0.48 39.77
C GLU A 91 -17.83 0.19 40.50
N GLN A 92 -18.86 1.02 40.30
CA GLN A 92 -20.18 0.79 40.88
C GLN A 92 -20.85 -0.47 40.30
N VAL A 93 -20.67 -0.68 39.00
CA VAL A 93 -21.23 -1.85 38.33
C VAL A 93 -20.51 -3.13 38.77
N GLU A 94 -19.18 -3.08 38.87
CA GLU A 94 -18.38 -4.19 39.38
C GLU A 94 -18.79 -4.58 40.81
N THR A 95 -19.03 -3.59 41.66
CA THR A 95 -19.47 -3.82 43.02
C THR A 95 -20.84 -4.52 43.04
N VAL A 96 -21.85 -4.00 42.34
CA VAL A 96 -23.19 -4.61 42.28
C VAL A 96 -23.14 -6.02 41.71
N PHE A 97 -22.33 -6.24 40.68
CA PHE A 97 -22.15 -7.56 40.09
C PHE A 97 -21.53 -8.54 41.08
N SER A 98 -20.45 -8.15 41.74
CA SER A 98 -19.73 -9.00 42.69
C SER A 98 -20.58 -9.31 43.94
N ASP A 99 -21.35 -8.33 44.42
CA ASP A 99 -22.27 -8.53 45.58
C ASP A 99 -23.43 -9.47 45.22
N THR A 100 -23.88 -9.47 43.96
CA THR A 100 -25.02 -10.28 43.51
C THR A 100 -24.61 -11.71 43.15
N ILE A 101 -23.50 -11.85 42.41
CA ILE A 101 -23.07 -13.14 41.83
C ILE A 101 -22.05 -13.84 42.72
N GLY A 102 -21.31 -13.09 43.56
CA GLY A 102 -20.28 -13.64 44.46
C GLY A 102 -18.92 -13.83 43.84
N VAL A 103 -18.74 -13.43 42.56
CA VAL A 103 -17.46 -13.44 41.84
C VAL A 103 -17.29 -12.12 41.10
N GLU A 104 -16.04 -11.75 40.79
CA GLU A 104 -15.77 -10.55 40.01
C GLU A 104 -16.12 -10.77 38.54
N PRO A 105 -16.61 -9.75 37.82
CA PRO A 105 -16.83 -9.84 36.39
C PRO A 105 -15.48 -9.91 35.63
N GLU A 106 -15.42 -10.63 34.51
CA GLU A 106 -14.19 -10.68 33.67
C GLU A 106 -13.80 -9.30 33.12
N SER A 107 -14.80 -8.52 32.74
CA SER A 107 -14.59 -7.13 32.29
C SER A 107 -15.87 -6.32 32.36
N VAL A 108 -15.73 -5.02 32.66
CA VAL A 108 -16.79 -4.02 32.55
C VAL A 108 -16.26 -2.89 31.64
N VAL A 109 -16.93 -2.65 30.51
CA VAL A 109 -16.53 -1.65 29.54
C VAL A 109 -17.68 -0.72 29.19
N ILE A 110 -17.36 0.56 28.92
CA ILE A 110 -18.33 1.53 28.41
C ILE A 110 -18.15 1.66 26.90
N VAL A 111 -19.24 1.50 26.15
CA VAL A 111 -19.28 1.64 24.70
C VAL A 111 -20.23 2.78 24.33
N GLY A 112 -19.78 3.66 23.45
CA GLY A 112 -20.54 4.84 23.05
C GLY A 112 -20.24 6.06 23.93
N SER A 113 -21.01 7.12 23.75
CA SER A 113 -20.85 8.38 24.49
C SER A 113 -22.18 9.09 24.68
N GLY A 114 -22.25 9.97 25.70
CA GLY A 114 -23.46 10.73 26.02
C GLY A 114 -24.64 9.84 26.33
N ALA A 115 -25.82 10.18 25.84
CA ALA A 115 -27.07 9.47 26.13
C ALA A 115 -27.16 8.06 25.53
N SER A 116 -26.35 7.75 24.52
CA SER A 116 -26.30 6.42 23.88
C SER A 116 -25.20 5.51 24.44
N ALA A 117 -24.45 5.96 25.47
CA ALA A 117 -23.44 5.14 26.10
C ALA A 117 -24.09 3.93 26.79
N THR A 118 -23.48 2.76 26.59
CA THR A 118 -23.89 1.48 27.20
C THR A 118 -22.76 0.94 28.05
N VAL A 119 -23.09 0.42 29.22
CA VAL A 119 -22.19 -0.41 30.02
C VAL A 119 -22.36 -1.85 29.57
N GLN A 120 -21.26 -2.54 29.31
CA GLN A 120 -21.24 -3.96 28.98
C GLN A 120 -20.43 -4.69 30.05
N ILE A 121 -21.07 -5.65 30.68
CA ILE A 121 -20.50 -6.52 31.72
C ILE A 121 -20.29 -7.88 31.05
N ARG A 122 -19.13 -8.46 31.22
CA ARG A 122 -18.79 -9.80 30.76
C ARG A 122 -18.42 -10.67 31.95
N SER A 123 -18.91 -11.89 31.94
CA SER A 123 -18.66 -12.87 33.02
C SER A 123 -18.60 -14.28 32.44
N GLU A 124 -18.16 -15.22 33.27
CA GLU A 124 -18.39 -16.64 33.02
C GLU A 124 -19.88 -16.92 32.78
N THR A 125 -20.21 -18.11 32.30
CA THR A 125 -21.61 -18.50 32.03
C THR A 125 -22.46 -18.44 33.29
N LEU A 126 -23.41 -17.51 33.30
CA LEU A 126 -24.41 -17.42 34.34
C LEU A 126 -25.62 -18.29 33.99
N ASP A 127 -26.24 -18.90 34.98
CA ASP A 127 -27.52 -19.56 34.76
C ASP A 127 -28.70 -18.55 34.70
N ASN A 128 -29.89 -19.04 34.40
CA ASN A 128 -31.06 -18.17 34.26
C ASN A 128 -31.46 -17.47 35.57
N GLU A 129 -31.23 -18.11 36.73
CA GLU A 129 -31.53 -17.57 38.04
C GLU A 129 -30.55 -16.44 38.38
N GLN A 130 -29.24 -16.68 38.17
CA GLN A 130 -28.19 -15.69 38.35
C GLN A 130 -28.38 -14.49 37.41
N THR A 131 -28.70 -14.73 36.15
CA THR A 131 -28.95 -13.67 35.17
C THR A 131 -30.16 -12.81 35.55
N SER A 132 -31.20 -13.45 36.04
CA SER A 132 -32.41 -12.73 36.53
C SER A 132 -32.13 -11.93 37.79
N ALA A 133 -31.41 -12.51 38.74
CA ALA A 133 -31.01 -11.82 39.98
C ALA A 133 -30.08 -10.61 39.65
N LEU A 134 -29.12 -10.79 38.77
CA LEU A 134 -28.24 -9.70 38.31
C LEU A 134 -29.02 -8.58 37.64
N ARG A 135 -29.96 -8.92 36.77
CA ARG A 135 -30.82 -7.91 36.09
C ARG A 135 -31.64 -7.12 37.12
N GLU A 136 -32.21 -7.78 38.10
CA GLU A 136 -32.97 -7.13 39.15
C GLU A 136 -32.11 -6.23 40.02
N ALA A 137 -30.93 -6.69 40.44
CA ALA A 137 -29.97 -5.92 41.24
C ALA A 137 -29.45 -4.67 40.45
N LEU A 138 -29.12 -4.82 39.17
CA LEU A 138 -28.70 -3.71 38.34
C LEU A 138 -29.85 -2.71 38.12
N PHE A 139 -31.09 -3.21 37.99
CA PHE A 139 -32.25 -2.33 37.87
C PHE A 139 -32.54 -1.57 39.14
N GLU A 140 -32.47 -2.24 40.31
CA GLU A 140 -32.68 -1.61 41.62
C GLU A 140 -31.61 -0.54 41.92
N ALA A 141 -30.34 -0.84 41.59
CA ALA A 141 -29.22 0.05 41.86
C ALA A 141 -29.16 1.28 40.92
N PHE A 142 -29.48 1.10 39.64
CA PHE A 142 -29.17 2.12 38.62
C PHE A 142 -30.38 2.63 37.83
N GLN A 143 -31.54 1.96 37.91
CA GLN A 143 -32.79 2.32 37.23
C GLN A 143 -32.58 2.74 35.76
N PRO A 144 -31.93 1.90 34.91
CA PRO A 144 -31.62 2.25 33.55
C PRO A 144 -32.89 2.59 32.77
N VAL A 145 -32.81 3.69 32.01
CA VAL A 145 -33.93 4.24 31.25
C VAL A 145 -34.03 3.56 29.90
N GLY A 146 -35.20 3.02 29.57
CA GLY A 146 -35.49 2.41 28.29
C GLY A 146 -35.70 3.42 27.17
N ALA A 147 -35.96 2.92 25.95
CA ALA A 147 -36.20 3.74 24.78
C ALA A 147 -37.46 4.65 24.91
N ASP A 148 -38.36 4.31 25.79
CA ASP A 148 -39.58 5.06 26.15
C ASP A 148 -39.33 6.21 27.14
N GLY A 149 -38.09 6.37 27.61
CA GLY A 149 -37.71 7.38 28.59
C GLY A 149 -38.12 7.04 30.02
N GLN A 150 -38.56 5.81 30.30
CA GLN A 150 -38.92 5.35 31.63
C GLN A 150 -37.89 4.32 32.14
N PRO A 151 -37.63 4.29 33.46
CA PRO A 151 -36.83 3.20 34.06
C PRO A 151 -37.49 1.85 33.79
N SER A 152 -36.74 0.90 33.23
CA SER A 152 -37.28 -0.41 32.87
C SER A 152 -36.23 -1.51 33.00
N PRO A 153 -36.55 -2.66 33.59
CA PRO A 153 -35.67 -3.83 33.57
C PRO A 153 -35.40 -4.33 32.15
N LEU A 154 -36.28 -4.02 31.19
CA LEU A 154 -36.12 -4.36 29.79
C LEU A 154 -35.02 -3.51 29.07
N ALA A 155 -34.56 -2.44 29.72
CA ALA A 155 -33.39 -1.68 29.24
C ALA A 155 -32.08 -2.45 29.46
N ILE A 156 -32.10 -3.50 30.28
CA ILE A 156 -30.96 -4.41 30.52
C ILE A 156 -31.15 -5.61 29.58
N SER A 157 -30.24 -5.78 28.65
CA SER A 157 -30.19 -6.93 27.74
C SER A 157 -29.07 -7.87 28.10
N ASP A 158 -29.31 -9.16 28.01
CA ASP A 158 -28.33 -10.22 28.25
C ASP A 158 -28.17 -11.10 27.00
N SER A 159 -27.00 -11.68 26.86
CA SER A 159 -26.65 -12.67 25.87
C SER A 159 -25.73 -13.69 26.50
N ALA A 160 -26.09 -14.95 26.42
CA ALA A 160 -25.30 -16.06 26.96
C ALA A 160 -24.91 -17.00 25.82
N VAL A 161 -23.65 -17.42 25.82
CA VAL A 161 -23.08 -18.36 24.85
C VAL A 161 -22.45 -19.51 25.63
N SER A 162 -22.84 -20.74 25.30
CA SER A 162 -22.21 -21.91 25.94
C SER A 162 -20.79 -22.12 25.40
N GLU A 163 -19.90 -22.63 26.25
CA GLU A 163 -18.51 -22.97 25.87
C GLU A 163 -18.45 -23.93 24.68
N THR A 164 -19.37 -24.89 24.61
CA THR A 164 -19.45 -25.85 23.48
C THR A 164 -19.73 -25.12 22.14
N TRP A 165 -20.60 -24.12 22.17
CA TRP A 165 -20.91 -23.30 21.00
C TRP A 165 -19.72 -22.41 20.62
N GLY A 166 -19.09 -21.77 21.60
CA GLY A 166 -17.88 -20.96 21.40
C GLY A 166 -16.75 -21.76 20.75
N GLY A 167 -16.49 -22.99 21.23
CA GLY A 167 -15.50 -23.87 20.63
C GLY A 167 -15.80 -24.24 19.17
N GLN A 168 -17.09 -24.46 18.83
CA GLN A 168 -17.47 -24.72 17.43
C GLN A 168 -17.27 -23.49 16.53
N ILE A 169 -17.57 -22.29 17.01
CA ILE A 169 -17.33 -21.03 16.26
C ILE A 169 -15.84 -20.83 16.05
N THR A 170 -15.01 -21.03 17.08
CA THR A 170 -13.55 -20.94 16.99
C THR A 170 -13.00 -21.89 15.91
N GLN A 171 -13.43 -23.14 15.94
CA GLN A 171 -13.02 -24.13 14.92
C GLN A 171 -13.39 -23.68 13.51
N LYS A 172 -14.62 -23.23 13.29
CA LYS A 172 -15.10 -22.74 11.98
C LYS A 172 -14.33 -21.49 11.52
N ALA A 173 -14.02 -20.57 12.43
CA ALA A 173 -13.24 -19.37 12.14
C ALA A 173 -11.82 -19.72 11.69
N LEU A 174 -11.15 -20.65 12.37
CA LEU A 174 -9.82 -21.14 11.98
C LEU A 174 -9.84 -21.86 10.62
N ILE A 175 -10.85 -22.68 10.37
CA ILE A 175 -11.04 -23.34 9.06
C ILE A 175 -11.26 -22.30 7.97
N ALA A 176 -12.10 -21.27 8.20
CA ALA A 176 -12.33 -20.21 7.23
C ALA A 176 -11.05 -19.43 6.90
N LEU A 177 -10.25 -19.11 7.92
CA LEU A 177 -8.94 -18.46 7.73
C LEU A 177 -8.00 -19.36 6.91
N LEU A 178 -7.89 -20.63 7.25
CA LEU A 178 -7.04 -21.58 6.52
C LEU A 178 -7.48 -21.72 5.06
N VAL A 179 -8.78 -21.91 4.80
CA VAL A 179 -9.34 -22.01 3.46
C VAL A 179 -9.06 -20.74 2.66
N PHE A 180 -9.26 -19.58 3.26
CA PHE A 180 -8.94 -18.30 2.62
C PHE A 180 -7.46 -18.22 2.23
N VAL A 181 -6.53 -18.54 3.14
CA VAL A 181 -5.09 -18.53 2.89
C VAL A 181 -4.73 -19.48 1.75
N VAL A 182 -5.33 -20.69 1.72
CA VAL A 182 -5.09 -21.66 0.65
C VAL A 182 -5.59 -21.15 -0.70
N ILE A 183 -6.82 -20.63 -0.77
CA ILE A 183 -7.40 -20.10 -2.01
C ILE A 183 -6.54 -18.97 -2.56
N VAL A 184 -6.14 -18.02 -1.69
CA VAL A 184 -5.30 -16.89 -2.05
C VAL A 184 -3.93 -17.36 -2.52
N THR A 185 -3.30 -18.31 -1.83
CA THR A 185 -2.00 -18.87 -2.21
C THR A 185 -2.06 -19.50 -3.60
N VAL A 186 -3.09 -20.29 -3.86
CA VAL A 186 -3.33 -20.91 -5.16
C VAL A 186 -3.50 -19.84 -6.24
N TYR A 187 -4.38 -18.87 -6.02
CA TYR A 187 -4.63 -17.77 -6.96
C TYR A 187 -3.34 -17.02 -7.33
N ILE A 188 -2.58 -16.58 -6.31
CA ILE A 188 -1.36 -15.81 -6.53
C ILE A 188 -0.27 -16.64 -7.22
N THR A 189 -0.14 -17.91 -6.86
CA THR A 189 0.87 -18.81 -7.46
C THR A 189 0.61 -19.04 -8.95
N PHE A 190 -0.67 -19.10 -9.36
CA PHE A 190 -1.02 -19.22 -10.77
C PHE A 190 -0.93 -17.91 -11.54
N ARG A 191 -1.20 -16.75 -10.89
CA ARG A 191 -1.25 -15.44 -11.55
C ARG A 191 0.12 -14.80 -11.67
N TYR A 192 1.00 -15.01 -10.70
CA TYR A 192 2.28 -14.29 -10.58
C TYR A 192 3.49 -15.22 -10.63
N GLU A 193 4.64 -14.63 -10.99
CA GLU A 193 5.91 -15.34 -10.86
C GLU A 193 6.20 -15.74 -9.41
N ARG A 194 6.90 -16.87 -9.23
CA ARG A 194 7.22 -17.45 -7.92
C ARG A 194 7.76 -16.46 -6.88
N TYR A 195 8.58 -15.48 -7.28
CA TYR A 195 9.16 -14.50 -6.33
C TYR A 195 8.14 -13.47 -5.89
N MET A 196 7.24 -13.05 -6.79
CA MET A 196 6.10 -12.20 -6.45
C MET A 196 5.12 -12.93 -5.54
N ALA A 197 4.83 -14.20 -5.84
CA ALA A 197 3.96 -15.03 -5.01
C ALA A 197 4.51 -15.17 -3.58
N ILE A 198 5.81 -15.47 -3.43
CA ILE A 198 6.45 -15.58 -2.12
C ILE A 198 6.40 -14.24 -1.38
N ALA A 199 6.69 -13.13 -2.05
CA ALA A 199 6.67 -11.81 -1.44
C ALA A 199 5.25 -11.41 -1.00
N ALA A 200 4.22 -11.66 -1.82
CA ALA A 200 2.82 -11.39 -1.47
C ALA A 200 2.34 -12.22 -0.27
N MET A 201 2.68 -13.52 -0.25
CA MET A 201 2.35 -14.40 0.88
C MET A 201 3.04 -13.94 2.17
N ALA A 202 4.32 -13.59 2.10
CA ALA A 202 5.05 -13.08 3.25
C ALA A 202 4.44 -11.77 3.77
N THR A 203 3.95 -10.90 2.88
CA THR A 203 3.27 -9.65 3.24
C THR A 203 1.92 -9.93 3.89
N MET A 204 1.14 -10.89 3.38
CA MET A 204 -0.12 -11.30 3.99
C MET A 204 0.09 -11.85 5.41
N PHE A 205 1.12 -12.67 5.63
CA PHE A 205 1.47 -13.13 6.99
C PHE A 205 1.96 -12.00 7.90
N PHE A 206 2.70 -11.03 7.34
CA PHE A 206 3.08 -9.83 8.06
C PHE A 206 1.84 -9.08 8.56
N ASP A 207 0.86 -8.85 7.68
CA ASP A 207 -0.38 -8.14 8.02
C ASP A 207 -1.18 -8.87 9.09
N LEU A 208 -1.28 -10.19 8.97
CA LEU A 208 -1.95 -11.04 9.96
C LEU A 208 -1.30 -10.92 11.35
N ILE A 209 0.04 -11.07 11.41
CA ILE A 209 0.80 -11.03 12.66
C ILE A 209 0.73 -9.64 13.30
N VAL A 210 0.90 -8.59 12.50
CA VAL A 210 0.89 -7.22 13.01
C VAL A 210 -0.50 -6.82 13.50
N THR A 211 -1.56 -7.15 12.75
CA THR A 211 -2.94 -6.86 13.15
C THR A 211 -3.29 -7.61 14.45
N ALA A 212 -2.97 -8.90 14.52
CA ALA A 212 -3.17 -9.70 15.74
C ALA A 212 -2.36 -9.16 16.93
N GLY A 213 -1.11 -8.74 16.69
CA GLY A 213 -0.25 -8.14 17.70
C GLY A 213 -0.78 -6.80 18.22
N ILE A 214 -1.35 -5.95 17.38
CA ILE A 214 -1.99 -4.70 17.81
C ILE A 214 -3.22 -5.01 18.67
N TYR A 215 -4.01 -6.02 18.28
CA TYR A 215 -5.16 -6.48 19.09
C TYR A 215 -4.73 -6.92 20.49
N ALA A 216 -3.70 -7.75 20.59
CA ALA A 216 -3.13 -8.19 21.85
C ALA A 216 -2.53 -7.01 22.65
N LEU A 217 -1.81 -6.08 21.98
CA LEU A 217 -1.17 -4.94 22.63
C LEU A 217 -2.17 -3.97 23.26
N VAL A 218 -3.25 -3.66 22.54
CA VAL A 218 -4.28 -2.73 23.03
C VAL A 218 -5.27 -3.43 23.96
N GLY A 219 -5.47 -4.74 23.79
CA GLY A 219 -6.45 -5.55 24.53
C GLY A 219 -7.84 -5.44 23.90
N PHE A 220 -7.91 -5.32 22.58
CA PHE A 220 -9.19 -5.37 21.87
C PHE A 220 -9.77 -6.79 21.91
N GLU A 221 -11.09 -6.86 22.03
CA GLU A 221 -11.81 -8.13 22.07
C GLU A 221 -11.85 -8.80 20.68
N VAL A 222 -11.49 -10.07 20.65
CA VAL A 222 -11.55 -10.89 19.43
C VAL A 222 -12.92 -11.55 19.37
N THR A 223 -13.76 -11.16 18.41
CA THR A 223 -15.11 -11.64 18.17
C THR A 223 -15.23 -12.27 16.78
N PRO A 224 -16.30 -12.97 16.42
CA PRO A 224 -16.54 -13.40 15.04
C PRO A 224 -16.54 -12.24 14.05
N ALA A 225 -16.99 -11.06 14.44
CA ALA A 225 -16.92 -9.86 13.64
C ALA A 225 -15.47 -9.43 13.35
N THR A 226 -14.57 -9.60 14.32
CA THR A 226 -13.12 -9.37 14.13
C THR A 226 -12.55 -10.32 13.08
N VAL A 227 -12.91 -11.61 13.10
CA VAL A 227 -12.43 -12.58 12.10
C VAL A 227 -12.93 -12.25 10.70
N ILE A 228 -14.22 -11.90 10.56
CA ILE A 228 -14.80 -11.48 9.28
C ILE A 228 -14.07 -10.22 8.76
N GLY A 229 -13.86 -9.23 9.62
CA GLY A 229 -13.12 -8.02 9.30
C GLY A 229 -11.68 -8.31 8.90
N LEU A 230 -11.00 -9.22 9.60
CA LEU A 230 -9.64 -9.65 9.29
C LEU A 230 -9.54 -10.28 7.90
N LEU A 231 -10.44 -11.21 7.55
CA LEU A 231 -10.48 -11.81 6.21
C LEU A 231 -10.72 -10.75 5.12
N THR A 232 -11.60 -9.80 5.38
CA THR A 232 -11.88 -8.70 4.44
C THR A 232 -10.65 -7.83 4.20
N ILE A 233 -9.94 -7.48 5.26
CA ILE A 233 -8.73 -6.64 5.21
C ILE A 233 -7.55 -7.36 4.57
N LEU A 234 -7.38 -8.65 4.81
CA LEU A 234 -6.35 -9.43 4.10
C LEU A 234 -6.59 -9.41 2.59
N GLY A 235 -7.84 -9.48 2.14
CA GLY A 235 -8.19 -9.32 0.73
C GLY A 235 -7.85 -7.93 0.18
N PHE A 236 -8.13 -6.88 0.96
CA PHE A 236 -7.81 -5.50 0.59
C PHE A 236 -6.28 -5.27 0.51
N SER A 237 -5.52 -5.70 1.53
CA SER A 237 -4.06 -5.58 1.55
C SER A 237 -3.41 -6.31 0.38
N LEU A 238 -3.91 -7.50 0.09
CA LEU A 238 -3.46 -8.26 -1.06
C LEU A 238 -3.71 -7.55 -2.38
N TYR A 239 -4.89 -6.95 -2.54
CA TYR A 239 -5.23 -6.17 -3.73
C TYR A 239 -4.26 -5.00 -3.94
N ASP A 240 -3.92 -4.28 -2.88
CA ASP A 240 -2.94 -3.18 -2.96
C ASP A 240 -1.53 -3.68 -3.32
N THR A 241 -1.10 -4.79 -2.71
CA THR A 241 0.18 -5.45 -3.05
C THR A 241 0.23 -5.89 -4.52
N VAL A 242 -0.86 -6.46 -5.02
CA VAL A 242 -1.00 -6.90 -6.42
C VAL A 242 -0.86 -5.75 -7.40
N ILE A 243 -1.48 -4.61 -7.13
CA ILE A 243 -1.38 -3.41 -7.97
C ILE A 243 0.08 -2.92 -8.09
N VAL A 244 0.80 -2.92 -6.97
CA VAL A 244 2.22 -2.54 -6.99
C VAL A 244 3.03 -3.55 -7.79
N PHE A 245 2.76 -4.85 -7.64
CA PHE A 245 3.47 -5.91 -8.35
C PHE A 245 3.19 -5.91 -9.86
N ASP A 246 1.95 -5.68 -10.28
CA ASP A 246 1.61 -5.50 -11.70
C ASP A 246 2.42 -4.35 -12.31
N LYS A 247 2.57 -3.25 -11.57
CA LYS A 247 3.37 -2.11 -12.03
C LYS A 247 4.87 -2.40 -12.02
N VAL A 248 5.36 -3.21 -11.08
CA VAL A 248 6.74 -3.68 -11.08
C VAL A 248 6.97 -4.59 -12.30
N GLU A 249 6.05 -5.51 -12.59
CA GLU A 249 6.11 -6.40 -13.76
C GLU A 249 6.16 -5.60 -15.05
N GLU A 250 5.24 -4.64 -15.24
CA GLU A 250 5.21 -3.74 -16.40
C GLU A 250 6.52 -2.95 -16.58
N ASN A 251 7.03 -2.33 -15.50
CA ASN A 251 8.25 -1.54 -15.57
C ASN A 251 9.52 -2.40 -15.78
N THR A 252 9.47 -3.66 -15.42
CA THR A 252 10.62 -4.59 -15.54
C THR A 252 10.51 -5.49 -16.76
N GLU A 253 9.47 -5.36 -17.60
CA GLU A 253 9.37 -6.08 -18.84
C GLU A 253 10.54 -5.71 -19.78
N GLY A 254 11.25 -6.71 -20.28
CA GLY A 254 12.38 -6.51 -21.17
C GLY A 254 13.60 -5.78 -20.58
N PHE A 255 13.70 -5.64 -19.24
CA PHE A 255 14.84 -4.95 -18.59
C PHE A 255 16.20 -5.52 -18.99
N GLU A 256 16.27 -6.80 -19.35
CA GLU A 256 17.50 -7.49 -19.76
C GLU A 256 18.12 -6.89 -21.03
N HIS A 257 17.32 -6.26 -21.88
CA HIS A 257 17.73 -5.67 -23.16
C HIS A 257 18.19 -4.22 -23.03
N THR A 258 18.02 -3.60 -21.86
CA THR A 258 18.42 -2.20 -21.63
C THR A 258 19.57 -2.13 -20.61
N THR A 259 20.36 -1.05 -20.67
CA THR A 259 21.42 -0.79 -19.70
C THR A 259 21.29 0.58 -19.03
N ARG A 260 20.03 1.13 -19.02
CA ARG A 260 19.79 2.46 -18.45
C ARG A 260 19.56 2.40 -16.95
N ARG A 261 18.79 1.39 -16.46
CA ARG A 261 18.39 1.25 -15.06
C ARG A 261 18.57 -0.19 -14.61
N THR A 262 18.85 -0.36 -13.32
CA THR A 262 18.85 -1.66 -12.65
C THR A 262 17.42 -2.14 -12.38
N TYR A 263 17.23 -3.42 -12.09
CA TYR A 263 15.94 -3.97 -11.67
C TYR A 263 15.38 -3.23 -10.44
N ALA A 264 16.23 -2.96 -9.44
CA ALA A 264 15.84 -2.22 -8.24
C ALA A 264 15.35 -0.80 -8.54
N GLU A 265 15.97 -0.10 -9.50
CA GLU A 265 15.54 1.24 -9.92
C GLU A 265 14.22 1.22 -10.69
N HIS A 266 13.97 0.18 -11.49
CA HIS A 266 12.68 -0.02 -12.15
C HIS A 266 11.56 -0.31 -11.14
N ALA A 267 11.83 -1.18 -10.15
CA ALA A 267 10.88 -1.48 -9.08
C ALA A 267 10.61 -0.24 -8.20
N ASN A 268 11.63 0.55 -7.88
CA ASN A 268 11.45 1.80 -7.13
C ASN A 268 10.60 2.82 -7.92
N LEU A 269 10.77 2.88 -9.23
CA LEU A 269 9.92 3.71 -10.09
C LEU A 269 8.46 3.23 -10.05
N ALA A 270 8.22 1.92 -10.09
CA ALA A 270 6.87 1.35 -10.00
C ALA A 270 6.18 1.74 -8.68
N VAL A 271 6.90 1.64 -7.54
CA VAL A 271 6.40 2.09 -6.25
C VAL A 271 6.00 3.57 -6.28
N ASN A 272 6.86 4.44 -6.82
CA ASN A 272 6.55 5.86 -6.90
C ASN A 272 5.33 6.15 -7.79
N GLN A 273 5.14 5.41 -8.88
CA GLN A 273 4.00 5.55 -9.78
C GLN A 273 2.68 5.06 -9.17
N THR A 274 2.72 4.06 -8.30
CA THR A 274 1.54 3.51 -7.62
C THR A 274 1.25 4.15 -6.27
N PHE A 275 2.22 4.88 -5.69
CA PHE A 275 2.14 5.44 -4.34
C PHE A 275 0.88 6.27 -4.09
N MET A 276 0.60 7.25 -4.95
CA MET A 276 -0.59 8.10 -4.80
C MET A 276 -1.89 7.32 -4.96
N ARG A 277 -1.88 6.28 -5.79
CA ARG A 277 -3.04 5.39 -5.95
C ARG A 277 -3.29 4.61 -4.66
N SER A 278 -2.26 3.98 -4.07
CA SER A 278 -2.38 3.25 -2.80
C SER A 278 -2.84 4.16 -1.65
N ILE A 279 -2.30 5.36 -1.54
CA ILE A 279 -2.75 6.34 -0.53
C ILE A 279 -4.21 6.73 -0.75
N ASN A 280 -4.60 7.07 -1.97
CA ASN A 280 -5.99 7.45 -2.28
C ASN A 280 -6.97 6.29 -1.99
N THR A 281 -6.60 5.05 -2.37
CA THR A 281 -7.41 3.86 -2.10
C THR A 281 -7.58 3.65 -0.60
N SER A 282 -6.50 3.79 0.17
CA SER A 282 -6.54 3.66 1.64
C SER A 282 -7.40 4.74 2.28
N VAL A 283 -7.26 6.01 1.86
CA VAL A 283 -8.08 7.11 2.37
C VAL A 283 -9.56 6.87 2.08
N ILE A 284 -9.91 6.49 0.84
CA ILE A 284 -11.30 6.18 0.45
C ILE A 284 -11.85 5.00 1.27
N SER A 285 -11.04 3.98 1.56
CA SER A 285 -11.44 2.82 2.35
C SER A 285 -11.61 3.14 3.83
N VAL A 286 -10.83 4.08 4.37
CA VAL A 286 -10.94 4.51 5.77
C VAL A 286 -12.19 5.36 6.02
N LEU A 287 -12.69 6.12 5.04
CA LEU A 287 -13.86 6.99 5.24
C LEU A 287 -15.12 6.24 5.72
N PRO A 288 -15.56 5.12 5.10
CA PRO A 288 -16.70 4.35 5.60
C PRO A 288 -16.42 3.76 6.99
N ILE A 289 -15.19 3.34 7.28
CA ILE A 289 -14.81 2.79 8.58
C ILE A 289 -14.90 3.87 9.67
N LEU A 290 -14.42 5.07 9.39
CA LEU A 290 -14.56 6.21 10.31
C LEU A 290 -16.03 6.59 10.51
N ALA A 291 -16.83 6.59 9.44
CA ALA A 291 -18.26 6.82 9.55
C ALA A 291 -18.94 5.75 10.42
N LEU A 292 -18.55 4.47 10.29
CA LEU A 292 -19.04 3.38 11.12
C LEU A 292 -18.66 3.59 12.59
N ILE A 293 -17.41 3.97 12.88
CA ILE A 293 -16.95 4.27 14.25
C ILE A 293 -17.73 5.45 14.84
N ILE A 294 -17.84 6.55 14.10
CA ILE A 294 -18.47 7.77 14.60
C ILE A 294 -19.99 7.57 14.78
N VAL A 295 -20.67 7.04 13.76
CA VAL A 295 -22.13 6.97 13.77
C VAL A 295 -22.62 5.74 14.56
N ALA A 296 -22.16 4.53 14.20
CA ALA A 296 -22.69 3.32 14.78
C ALA A 296 -22.17 3.07 16.21
N VAL A 297 -20.87 3.29 16.44
CA VAL A 297 -20.26 2.99 17.75
C VAL A 297 -20.42 4.15 18.72
N TRP A 298 -19.98 5.34 18.31
CA TRP A 298 -19.91 6.49 19.22
C TRP A 298 -21.29 7.15 19.44
N LEU A 299 -22.09 7.33 18.36
CA LEU A 299 -23.40 7.99 18.44
C LEU A 299 -24.53 7.04 18.84
N LEU A 300 -24.56 5.81 18.30
CA LEU A 300 -25.64 4.84 18.50
C LEU A 300 -25.31 3.76 19.56
N GLY A 301 -24.06 3.67 20.04
CA GLY A 301 -23.64 2.72 21.07
C GLY A 301 -23.66 1.23 20.66
N VAL A 302 -23.61 0.93 19.33
CA VAL A 302 -23.65 -0.44 18.82
C VAL A 302 -22.29 -1.12 18.98
N GLY A 303 -22.11 -1.84 20.08
CA GLY A 303 -20.83 -2.44 20.47
C GLY A 303 -20.29 -3.50 19.50
N THR A 304 -21.15 -4.31 18.88
CA THR A 304 -20.74 -5.37 17.94
C THR A 304 -20.08 -4.82 16.67
N LEU A 305 -20.49 -3.63 16.23
CA LEU A 305 -19.89 -2.96 15.07
C LEU A 305 -18.54 -2.31 15.39
N LYS A 306 -18.24 -2.08 16.67
CA LYS A 306 -16.96 -1.55 17.14
C LYS A 306 -15.80 -2.49 16.75
N ASP A 307 -15.93 -3.78 17.04
CA ASP A 307 -14.87 -4.76 16.80
C ASP A 307 -14.59 -4.91 15.30
N LEU A 308 -15.65 -4.93 14.48
CA LEU A 308 -15.52 -4.94 13.03
C LEU A 308 -14.81 -3.68 12.50
N ALA A 309 -15.20 -2.51 12.98
CA ALA A 309 -14.60 -1.25 12.55
C ALA A 309 -13.14 -1.11 12.97
N LEU A 310 -12.81 -1.53 14.19
CA LEU A 310 -11.44 -1.47 14.71
C LEU A 310 -10.48 -2.36 13.92
N VAL A 311 -10.86 -3.61 13.65
CA VAL A 311 -10.00 -4.51 12.87
C VAL A 311 -9.80 -4.00 11.44
N GLN A 312 -10.85 -3.45 10.83
CA GLN A 312 -10.75 -2.86 9.50
C GLN A 312 -9.85 -1.63 9.49
N LEU A 313 -9.96 -0.74 10.47
CA LEU A 313 -9.11 0.45 10.57
C LEU A 313 -7.63 0.07 10.73
N VAL A 314 -7.34 -0.81 11.69
CA VAL A 314 -5.97 -1.31 11.92
C VAL A 314 -5.44 -1.99 10.67
N GLY A 315 -6.23 -2.87 10.06
CA GLY A 315 -5.80 -3.65 8.91
C GLY A 315 -5.55 -2.80 7.66
N VAL A 316 -6.36 -1.74 7.39
CA VAL A 316 -6.08 -0.82 6.27
C VAL A 316 -4.76 -0.10 6.47
N ILE A 317 -4.47 0.39 7.69
CA ILE A 317 -3.22 1.08 8.00
C ILE A 317 -2.02 0.15 7.83
N VAL A 318 -2.11 -1.06 8.39
CA VAL A 318 -1.05 -2.08 8.30
C VAL A 318 -0.83 -2.50 6.85
N GLY A 319 -1.90 -2.81 6.10
CA GLY A 319 -1.86 -3.24 4.71
C GLY A 319 -1.29 -2.17 3.77
N THR A 320 -1.62 -0.89 4.00
CA THR A 320 -1.04 0.22 3.22
C THR A 320 0.47 0.35 3.47
N TYR A 321 0.90 0.17 4.72
CA TYR A 321 2.33 0.17 5.03
C TYR A 321 3.03 -1.03 4.39
N SER A 322 2.49 -2.22 4.54
CA SER A 322 3.13 -3.47 4.14
C SER A 322 3.26 -3.60 2.62
N SER A 323 2.24 -3.21 1.86
CA SER A 323 2.23 -3.27 0.39
C SER A 323 3.35 -2.42 -0.25
N ILE A 324 3.63 -1.25 0.32
CA ILE A 324 4.61 -0.31 -0.21
C ILE A 324 6.02 -0.59 0.36
N PHE A 325 6.13 -0.66 1.70
CA PHE A 325 7.41 -0.61 2.39
C PHE A 325 7.98 -1.98 2.75
N PHE A 326 7.18 -3.04 2.70
CA PHE A 326 7.63 -4.40 2.98
C PHE A 326 7.60 -5.29 1.72
N ALA A 327 6.48 -5.37 1.00
CA ALA A 327 6.29 -6.27 -0.13
C ALA A 327 7.28 -6.02 -1.27
N THR A 328 7.40 -4.77 -1.73
CA THR A 328 8.27 -4.44 -2.86
C THR A 328 9.75 -4.58 -2.55
N PRO A 329 10.31 -4.08 -1.43
CA PRO A 329 11.68 -4.37 -1.04
C PRO A 329 11.98 -5.87 -0.93
N LEU A 330 11.03 -6.66 -0.41
CA LEU A 330 11.16 -8.11 -0.30
C LEU A 330 11.23 -8.78 -1.68
N LEU A 331 10.32 -8.42 -2.58
CA LEU A 331 10.34 -8.91 -3.96
C LEU A 331 11.68 -8.61 -4.64
N VAL A 332 12.17 -7.37 -4.55
CA VAL A 332 13.44 -6.98 -5.16
C VAL A 332 14.60 -7.77 -4.56
N SER A 333 14.63 -7.95 -3.24
CA SER A 333 15.70 -8.72 -2.58
C SER A 333 15.71 -10.20 -2.97
N LEU A 334 14.53 -10.81 -3.19
CA LEU A 334 14.40 -12.16 -3.71
C LEU A 334 14.86 -12.25 -5.17
N ARG A 335 14.46 -11.28 -5.98
CA ARG A 335 14.75 -11.26 -7.43
C ARG A 335 16.23 -10.97 -7.71
N GLU A 336 16.89 -10.12 -6.94
CA GLU A 336 18.33 -9.82 -7.05
C GLU A 336 19.23 -11.04 -6.77
N ARG A 337 18.74 -12.04 -6.05
CA ARG A 337 19.46 -13.31 -5.85
C ARG A 337 19.55 -14.15 -7.12
N THR A 338 18.71 -13.86 -8.11
CA THR A 338 18.68 -14.57 -9.39
C THR A 338 19.87 -14.14 -10.26
N GLU A 339 20.53 -15.09 -10.92
CA GLU A 339 21.69 -14.81 -11.78
C GLU A 339 21.40 -13.81 -12.90
N LYS A 340 20.22 -13.88 -13.50
CA LYS A 340 19.80 -12.96 -14.55
C LYS A 340 19.86 -11.50 -14.08
N VAL A 341 19.20 -11.19 -12.96
CA VAL A 341 19.15 -9.84 -12.39
C VAL A 341 20.53 -9.39 -11.93
N ARG A 342 21.27 -10.26 -11.27
CA ARG A 342 22.63 -9.96 -10.78
C ARG A 342 23.60 -9.62 -11.93
N ASN A 343 23.56 -10.40 -13.02
CA ASN A 343 24.39 -10.17 -14.19
C ASN A 343 24.00 -8.90 -14.94
N HIS A 344 22.70 -8.60 -15.02
CA HIS A 344 22.20 -7.34 -15.59
C HIS A 344 22.67 -6.15 -14.76
N THR A 345 22.49 -6.16 -13.45
CA THR A 345 22.93 -5.09 -12.54
C THR A 345 24.41 -4.82 -12.68
N ARG A 346 25.27 -5.88 -12.77
CA ARG A 346 26.72 -5.71 -13.02
C ARG A 346 27.00 -5.04 -14.35
N ARG A 347 26.24 -5.36 -15.41
CA ARG A 347 26.39 -4.70 -16.73
C ARG A 347 26.04 -3.22 -16.67
N VAL A 348 24.94 -2.86 -16.02
CA VAL A 348 24.52 -1.47 -15.85
C VAL A 348 25.57 -0.67 -15.07
N MET A 349 26.07 -1.18 -13.94
CA MET A 349 27.09 -0.52 -13.12
C MET A 349 28.39 -0.32 -13.89
N ARG A 350 28.91 -1.36 -14.56
CA ARG A 350 30.13 -1.24 -15.39
C ARG A 350 30.01 -0.19 -16.49
N LYS A 351 28.80 -0.03 -17.08
CA LYS A 351 28.58 1.00 -18.09
C LYS A 351 28.59 2.40 -17.48
N ARG A 352 28.00 2.58 -16.31
CA ARG A 352 28.01 3.86 -15.56
C ARG A 352 29.43 4.25 -15.15
N ASP A 353 30.21 3.29 -14.65
CA ASP A 353 31.61 3.53 -14.25
C ASP A 353 32.47 3.97 -15.44
N ARG A 354 32.25 3.37 -16.63
CA ARG A 354 32.98 3.77 -17.86
C ARG A 354 32.59 5.19 -18.30
N VAL A 355 31.32 5.55 -18.25
CA VAL A 355 30.86 6.90 -18.61
C VAL A 355 31.40 7.93 -17.62
N ALA A 356 31.38 7.63 -16.33
CA ALA A 356 31.94 8.51 -15.31
C ALA A 356 33.47 8.68 -15.46
N GLY A 357 34.19 7.59 -15.76
CA GLY A 357 35.64 7.65 -16.01
C GLY A 357 36.03 8.44 -17.26
N ASN A 358 35.22 8.39 -18.34
CA ASN A 358 35.46 9.19 -19.53
C ASN A 358 35.19 10.69 -19.28
N ASN A 359 34.13 11.03 -18.52
CA ASN A 359 33.86 12.44 -18.21
C ASN A 359 34.95 13.09 -17.35
N VAL A 360 35.55 12.33 -16.43
CA VAL A 360 36.71 12.82 -15.62
C VAL A 360 37.95 12.99 -16.49
N ALA A 361 38.16 12.14 -17.50
CA ALA A 361 39.28 12.28 -18.43
C ALA A 361 39.12 13.47 -19.40
N ASP A 362 37.89 13.76 -19.83
CA ASP A 362 37.56 14.95 -20.67
C ASP A 362 37.68 16.25 -19.87
N GLU A 363 37.21 16.32 -18.63
CA GLU A 363 37.41 17.51 -17.76
C GLU A 363 38.86 17.78 -17.43
N SER A 364 39.70 16.73 -17.31
CA SER A 364 41.13 16.91 -17.07
C SER A 364 41.89 17.35 -18.33
N SER A 365 41.44 17.01 -19.52
CA SER A 365 42.03 17.47 -20.78
C SER A 365 41.65 18.93 -21.13
N ASP A 366 40.47 19.38 -20.74
CA ASP A 366 40.04 20.79 -20.94
C ASP A 366 40.74 21.74 -19.90
N ALA A 367 41.08 21.25 -18.72
CA ALA A 367 41.83 22.02 -17.71
C ALA A 367 43.30 22.25 -18.09
N ASP A 368 43.91 21.34 -18.88
CA ASP A 368 45.33 21.45 -19.30
C ASP A 368 45.49 22.31 -20.60
N SER A 369 44.39 22.50 -21.35
CA SER A 369 44.38 23.35 -22.56
C SER A 369 44.18 24.84 -22.29
N SER A 370 43.80 25.23 -21.05
CA SER A 370 43.57 26.63 -20.68
C SER A 370 44.76 27.37 -20.08
N THR A 371 45.93 26.68 -19.91
CA THR A 371 47.12 27.26 -19.30
C THR A 371 48.28 27.57 -20.24
N SER A 372 48.12 27.41 -21.57
CA SER A 372 49.25 27.61 -22.54
C SER A 372 49.06 28.76 -23.52
N ASP A 373 48.22 29.75 -23.27
CA ASP A 373 48.14 30.96 -24.14
C ASP A 373 48.38 32.24 -23.32
N THR A 374 49.67 32.42 -22.87
CA THR A 374 50.19 33.76 -22.56
C THR A 374 51.72 33.73 -22.63
N ALA A 375 52.31 33.84 -23.82
CA ALA A 375 53.56 34.58 -24.06
C ALA A 375 53.96 34.52 -25.54
N VAL A 376 54.26 35.70 -25.99
CA VAL A 376 55.14 36.15 -27.08
C VAL A 376 54.46 36.54 -28.38
N ALA A 377 54.22 37.84 -28.40
CA ALA A 377 54.23 38.67 -29.64
C ALA A 377 55.65 38.86 -30.07
N ALA A 378 55.93 38.70 -31.34
CA ALA A 378 56.70 39.63 -32.21
C ALA A 378 57.35 38.91 -33.40
N THR A 379 57.15 39.52 -34.51
CA THR A 379 58.12 39.77 -35.60
C THR A 379 58.01 38.98 -36.89
N GLU A 380 57.51 39.74 -37.88
CA GLU A 380 57.94 39.88 -39.30
C GLU A 380 57.85 38.72 -40.31
N SER A 381 56.90 38.91 -41.23
CA SER A 381 57.19 39.32 -42.64
C SER A 381 57.86 38.30 -43.60
N ARG A 382 57.14 38.05 -44.63
CA ARG A 382 57.53 38.00 -46.08
C ARG A 382 57.38 36.70 -46.84
N ALA A 383 56.52 36.90 -47.85
CA ALA A 383 56.62 36.47 -49.27
C ALA A 383 56.29 35.06 -49.72
N ALA A 384 55.20 35.04 -50.44
CA ALA A 384 55.07 34.47 -51.81
C ALA A 384 55.33 32.97 -52.07
N ALA A 385 54.24 32.30 -52.43
CA ALA A 385 54.05 31.61 -53.71
C ALA A 385 52.94 30.55 -53.60
N GLU A 386 51.89 30.69 -54.34
CA GLU A 386 50.99 29.66 -54.89
C GLU A 386 51.78 28.66 -55.75
N PRO A 387 51.24 27.52 -56.24
CA PRO A 387 49.82 27.12 -56.29
C PRO A 387 49.50 25.62 -56.14
N THR A 388 48.20 25.36 -56.13
CA THR A 388 47.47 24.22 -56.74
C THR A 388 47.46 22.88 -56.02
N ALA A 389 46.30 22.50 -55.67
CA ALA A 389 45.42 21.42 -56.08
C ALA A 389 44.67 20.70 -55.00
N ALA A 390 43.39 20.83 -55.07
CA ALA A 390 42.36 19.85 -55.18
C ALA A 390 41.85 19.16 -53.89
N VAL A 391 40.63 19.55 -53.55
CA VAL A 391 39.42 18.72 -53.33
C VAL A 391 39.31 17.90 -52.07
N GLY A 392 38.27 18.29 -51.30
CA GLY A 392 37.73 17.47 -50.25
C GLY A 392 36.83 18.24 -49.27
N SER A 393 35.73 18.80 -49.79
CA SER A 393 34.70 19.44 -48.98
C SER A 393 33.96 18.44 -48.09
N LYS A 394 34.01 18.63 -46.77
CA LYS A 394 33.08 17.98 -45.83
C LYS A 394 31.69 18.57 -45.99
N PRO A 395 30.63 17.74 -45.99
CA PRO A 395 29.25 18.24 -46.00
C PRO A 395 28.84 18.77 -44.64
N ALA A 396 28.02 19.82 -44.64
CA ALA A 396 27.42 20.47 -43.49
C ALA A 396 26.42 19.55 -42.74
N PRO A 397 26.19 19.75 -41.45
CA PRO A 397 25.24 18.97 -40.66
C PRO A 397 23.81 19.41 -40.99
N GLY A 398 22.96 18.45 -41.44
CA GLY A 398 21.55 18.71 -41.65
C GLY A 398 20.81 17.92 -42.75
N ALA A 399 21.46 16.96 -43.45
CA ALA A 399 20.76 16.18 -44.47
C ALA A 399 20.15 14.88 -43.92
N ARG A 400 18.83 14.75 -44.01
CA ARG A 400 18.05 13.54 -43.74
C ARG A 400 18.49 12.39 -44.66
N PRO A 401 18.62 11.14 -44.19
CA PRO A 401 18.89 10.00 -45.05
C PRO A 401 17.66 9.64 -45.86
N THR A 402 17.83 9.62 -47.19
CA THR A 402 16.86 9.09 -48.12
C THR A 402 16.91 7.56 -48.14
N ARG A 403 15.74 6.95 -48.01
CA ARG A 403 15.48 5.50 -48.01
C ARG A 403 15.76 4.92 -49.42
N PRO A 404 16.49 3.81 -49.56
CA PRO A 404 16.63 3.17 -50.88
C PRO A 404 15.33 2.46 -51.28
N SER A 405 14.90 2.68 -52.49
CA SER A 405 13.76 2.06 -53.15
C SER A 405 14.05 0.59 -53.49
N ARG A 406 13.11 -0.27 -53.11
CA ARG A 406 13.10 -1.72 -53.38
C ARG A 406 12.70 -1.99 -54.84
N PRO A 407 13.36 -2.89 -55.58
CA PRO A 407 12.94 -3.24 -56.92
C PRO A 407 11.68 -4.11 -56.92
N THR A 408 10.76 -3.76 -57.79
CA THR A 408 9.54 -4.52 -58.10
C THR A 408 9.88 -5.79 -58.88
N ALA A 409 9.58 -6.95 -58.32
CA ALA A 409 9.58 -8.21 -59.04
C ALA A 409 8.18 -8.58 -59.50
N ARG A 410 8.10 -8.93 -60.71
CA ARG A 410 7.02 -9.20 -61.67
C ARG A 410 6.17 -10.42 -61.22
N ARG A 411 4.88 -10.25 -61.36
CA ARG A 411 3.80 -11.18 -61.13
C ARG A 411 3.64 -12.13 -62.31
N THR A 412 3.63 -13.44 -62.12
CA THR A 412 3.03 -14.40 -63.07
C THR A 412 2.32 -15.55 -62.34
N GLY A 413 1.06 -15.79 -62.71
CA GLY A 413 0.45 -17.10 -62.83
C GLY A 413 -0.33 -17.66 -61.66
N ARG A 414 -1.64 -17.49 -61.70
CA ARG A 414 -2.68 -18.34 -61.14
C ARG A 414 -2.85 -19.59 -62.04
N PRO A 415 -3.24 -20.78 -61.55
CA PRO A 415 -4.62 -21.18 -61.78
C PRO A 415 -5.36 -21.83 -60.61
N SER A 416 -6.58 -21.68 -60.69
CA SER A 416 -7.81 -22.16 -60.09
C SER A 416 -7.98 -23.66 -59.89
N GLY A 417 -8.80 -23.98 -58.90
CA GLY A 417 -9.78 -25.12 -58.96
C GLY A 417 -9.78 -26.06 -57.82
N LYS A 418 -10.78 -26.13 -57.02
CA LYS A 418 -11.98 -26.98 -56.89
C LYS A 418 -12.43 -27.16 -55.42
N GLN A 419 -13.56 -26.64 -55.14
CA GLN A 419 -14.82 -27.21 -54.59
C GLN A 419 -14.75 -28.54 -53.79
N ASN A 420 -15.14 -28.44 -52.53
CA ASN A 420 -16.19 -29.07 -51.72
C ASN A 420 -16.63 -30.54 -52.00
N PRO A 421 -17.34 -31.29 -51.08
CA PRO A 421 -18.19 -30.90 -49.99
C PRO A 421 -18.11 -31.76 -48.66
N ARG A 422 -18.89 -31.29 -47.70
CA ARG A 422 -19.37 -31.96 -46.47
C ARG A 422 -20.11 -33.28 -46.72
N PRO A 423 -20.34 -34.15 -45.72
CA PRO A 423 -21.26 -33.85 -44.64
C PRO A 423 -20.65 -33.68 -43.26
#